data_46d25aab7e29a508034dcb8b5101aee2
#
_entry.id   46d25aab7e29a508034dcb8b5101aee2
#
_cell.length_a   1.000
_cell.length_b   1.000
_cell.length_c   1.000
_cell.angle_alpha   90.00
_cell.angle_beta   90.00
_cell.angle_gamma   90.00
#
_symmetry.space_group_name_H-M   'P 1'
#
loop_
_entity.id
_entity.type
_entity.pdbx_description
1 polymer ?
#
loop_
_entity_poly.entity_id
_entity_poly.type
_entity_poly.pdbx_seq_one_letter_code
_entity_poly.pdbx_strand_id
1 'polypeptide(L)'
;MTLVLDPFVPDRDAALLHSWVVADRAQFWMMQERSVEEVREIYTWLVEQPTHHVWWVRLDGEPVALFQDYAPSAEEVGTHYEVRPGDLGVHFMLAEATTARPGFTAGVVAFLMERVFADPAVLRVVVEPDARNDKAVALVRRLGFELGPVVELSTKPAQLAFLARPRG
;
A
#
# COMPACT_ATOMS: atom_id res chain seq x y z
N MET A 1 12.87 18.74 5.47
CA MET A 1 11.74 17.96 4.92
C MET A 1 11.48 16.75 5.83
N THR A 2 10.30 16.70 6.42
CA THR A 2 9.97 15.65 7.41
C THR A 2 8.79 14.83 6.94
N LEU A 3 9.01 13.52 6.74
CA LEU A 3 7.95 12.55 6.49
C LEU A 3 7.37 12.05 7.82
N VAL A 4 6.05 12.02 7.92
CA VAL A 4 5.33 11.48 9.09
C VAL A 4 4.18 10.59 8.64
N LEU A 5 3.81 9.62 9.49
CA LEU A 5 2.58 8.86 9.36
C LEU A 5 1.47 9.54 10.17
N ASP A 6 0.34 9.81 9.52
CA ASP A 6 -0.88 10.37 10.14
C ASP A 6 -2.01 9.35 9.97
N PRO A 7 -2.60 8.84 11.05
CA PRO A 7 -3.70 7.89 10.95
C PRO A 7 -4.83 8.41 10.07
N PHE A 8 -5.31 7.57 9.15
CA PHE A 8 -6.44 7.87 8.28
C PHE A 8 -7.72 7.92 9.12
N VAL A 9 -8.47 9.01 8.99
CA VAL A 9 -9.76 9.19 9.64
C VAL A 9 -10.84 9.31 8.56
N PRO A 10 -11.72 8.29 8.38
CA PRO A 10 -12.65 8.23 7.26
C PRO A 10 -13.50 9.48 7.07
N ASP A 11 -14.08 10.03 8.14
CA ASP A 11 -14.93 11.22 8.05
C ASP A 11 -14.14 12.47 7.64
N ARG A 12 -12.89 12.58 8.06
CA ARG A 12 -12.00 13.70 7.69
C ARG A 12 -11.45 13.56 6.29
N ASP A 13 -11.12 12.33 5.88
CA ASP A 13 -10.16 12.08 4.80
C ASP A 13 -10.79 11.48 3.54
N ALA A 14 -12.05 11.00 3.59
CA ALA A 14 -12.66 10.28 2.47
C ALA A 14 -12.76 11.12 1.20
N ALA A 15 -13.06 12.41 1.30
CA ALA A 15 -13.18 13.28 0.13
C ALA A 15 -11.83 13.46 -0.58
N LEU A 16 -10.75 13.63 0.17
CA LEU A 16 -9.40 13.71 -0.41
C LEU A 16 -9.00 12.38 -1.05
N LEU A 17 -9.19 11.28 -0.35
CA LEU A 17 -8.89 9.94 -0.91
C LEU A 17 -9.70 9.67 -2.16
N HIS A 18 -11.00 10.01 -2.17
CA HIS A 18 -11.85 9.88 -3.35
C HIS A 18 -11.23 10.58 -4.56
N SER A 19 -10.74 11.81 -4.40
CA SER A 19 -10.09 12.54 -5.49
C SER A 19 -8.86 11.82 -6.06
N TRP A 20 -8.19 11.00 -5.26
CA TRP A 20 -7.03 10.20 -5.69
C TRP A 20 -7.46 8.92 -6.42
N VAL A 21 -8.44 8.18 -5.86
CA VAL A 21 -8.80 6.85 -6.38
C VAL A 21 -9.64 6.90 -7.65
N VAL A 22 -10.32 8.00 -7.94
CA VAL A 22 -11.08 8.18 -9.19
C VAL A 22 -10.23 8.67 -10.36
N ALA A 23 -8.99 9.10 -10.11
CA ALA A 23 -8.07 9.53 -11.17
C ALA A 23 -7.68 8.35 -12.08
N ASP A 24 -7.49 8.61 -13.38
CA ASP A 24 -7.13 7.57 -14.36
C ASP A 24 -5.87 6.79 -14.00
N ARG A 25 -4.88 7.46 -13.40
CA ARG A 25 -3.65 6.84 -12.93
C ARG A 25 -3.85 5.83 -11.80
N ALA A 26 -4.97 5.88 -11.10
CA ALA A 26 -5.34 4.99 -10.01
C ALA A 26 -6.24 3.83 -10.46
N GLN A 27 -6.37 3.56 -11.76
CA GLN A 27 -7.26 2.53 -12.32
C GLN A 27 -7.05 1.15 -11.68
N PHE A 28 -5.82 0.78 -11.34
CA PHE A 28 -5.51 -0.49 -10.70
C PHE A 28 -5.85 -0.53 -9.20
N TRP A 29 -6.30 0.58 -8.63
CA TRP A 29 -6.85 0.63 -7.27
C TRP A 29 -8.32 0.21 -7.22
N MET A 30 -8.99 0.15 -8.39
CA MET A 30 -10.35 -0.39 -8.59
C MET A 30 -11.46 0.34 -7.85
N MET A 31 -11.32 1.66 -7.70
CA MET A 31 -12.32 2.51 -7.03
C MET A 31 -12.79 3.69 -7.88
N GLN A 32 -12.50 3.69 -9.20
CA GLN A 32 -12.79 4.84 -10.06
C GLN A 32 -14.28 5.21 -10.13
N GLU A 33 -15.18 4.24 -9.97
CA GLU A 33 -16.63 4.45 -10.04
C GLU A 33 -17.28 4.62 -8.67
N ARG A 34 -16.48 4.67 -7.59
CA ARG A 34 -17.02 4.84 -6.25
C ARG A 34 -17.32 6.30 -5.96
N SER A 35 -18.42 6.54 -5.21
CA SER A 35 -18.73 7.85 -4.65
C SER A 35 -17.86 8.15 -3.42
N VAL A 36 -17.82 9.41 -2.99
CA VAL A 36 -17.16 9.80 -1.73
C VAL A 36 -17.72 8.99 -0.56
N GLU A 37 -19.05 8.83 -0.50
CA GLU A 37 -19.71 8.08 0.57
C GLU A 37 -19.32 6.61 0.58
N GLU A 38 -19.28 5.96 -0.60
CA GLU A 38 -18.83 4.57 -0.72
C GLU A 38 -17.36 4.41 -0.29
N VAL A 39 -16.48 5.35 -0.65
CA VAL A 39 -15.08 5.35 -0.19
C VAL A 39 -15.02 5.50 1.33
N ARG A 40 -15.82 6.40 1.91
CA ARG A 40 -15.90 6.59 3.36
C ARG A 40 -16.35 5.31 4.06
N GLU A 41 -17.38 4.63 3.56
CA GLU A 41 -17.89 3.38 4.12
C GLU A 41 -16.86 2.25 4.06
N ILE A 42 -16.20 2.08 2.91
CA ILE A 42 -15.14 1.07 2.74
C ILE A 42 -14.01 1.29 3.75
N TYR A 43 -13.52 2.52 3.87
CA TYR A 43 -12.41 2.83 4.77
C TYR A 43 -12.80 2.87 6.23
N THR A 44 -14.06 3.19 6.56
CA THR A 44 -14.60 3.01 7.92
C THR A 44 -14.50 1.54 8.32
N TRP A 45 -14.98 0.65 7.45
CA TRP A 45 -14.87 -0.78 7.69
C TRP A 45 -13.42 -1.24 7.85
N LEU A 46 -12.52 -0.77 6.96
CA LEU A 46 -11.09 -1.15 7.02
C LEU A 46 -10.42 -0.75 8.33
N VAL A 47 -10.61 0.49 8.78
CA VAL A 47 -9.94 0.98 10.00
C VAL A 47 -10.51 0.36 11.28
N GLU A 48 -11.70 -0.21 11.23
CA GLU A 48 -12.31 -0.95 12.34
C GLU A 48 -11.77 -2.38 12.48
N GLN A 49 -11.12 -2.92 11.43
CA GLN A 49 -10.53 -4.26 11.47
C GLN A 49 -9.24 -4.27 12.28
N PRO A 50 -9.06 -5.17 13.26
CA PRO A 50 -7.82 -5.27 14.02
C PRO A 50 -6.62 -5.71 13.17
N THR A 51 -6.88 -6.26 11.98
CA THR A 51 -5.87 -6.78 11.04
C THR A 51 -5.45 -5.78 9.97
N HIS A 52 -6.04 -4.59 9.93
CA HIS A 52 -5.81 -3.58 8.91
C HIS A 52 -5.51 -2.22 9.54
N HIS A 53 -4.56 -1.50 8.95
CA HIS A 53 -4.25 -0.13 9.35
C HIS A 53 -4.09 0.74 8.11
N VAL A 54 -4.49 2.01 8.21
CA VAL A 54 -4.43 2.97 7.11
C VAL A 54 -3.85 4.29 7.61
N TRP A 55 -2.89 4.85 6.87
CA TRP A 55 -2.28 6.14 7.17
C TRP A 55 -2.09 6.98 5.92
N TRP A 56 -2.10 8.27 6.11
CA TRP A 56 -1.45 9.20 5.22
C TRP A 56 0.05 9.24 5.52
N VAL A 57 0.86 9.25 4.48
CA VAL A 57 2.24 9.74 4.57
C VAL A 57 2.20 11.22 4.25
N ARG A 58 2.64 12.05 5.17
CA ARG A 58 2.70 13.50 4.96
C ARG A 58 4.15 13.98 4.89
N LEU A 59 4.39 14.87 3.97
CA LEU A 59 5.64 15.62 3.86
C LEU A 59 5.36 17.08 4.20
N ASP A 60 5.95 17.57 5.28
CA ASP A 60 5.75 18.94 5.77
C ASP A 60 4.24 19.31 5.89
N GLY A 61 3.43 18.36 6.33
CA GLY A 61 1.98 18.51 6.52
C GLY A 61 1.10 18.11 5.32
N GLU A 62 1.67 18.05 4.10
CA GLU A 62 0.90 17.71 2.90
C GLU A 62 0.88 16.19 2.65
N PRO A 63 -0.29 15.60 2.30
CA PRO A 63 -0.38 14.18 2.00
C PRO A 63 0.34 13.87 0.68
N VAL A 64 1.31 12.96 0.74
CA VAL A 64 2.11 12.55 -0.43
C VAL A 64 1.93 11.09 -0.79
N ALA A 65 1.41 10.27 0.13
CA ALA A 65 1.06 8.89 -0.13
C ALA A 65 -0.04 8.41 0.81
N LEU A 66 -0.81 7.43 0.37
CA LEU A 66 -1.64 6.58 1.22
C LEU A 66 -0.87 5.29 1.48
N PHE A 67 -0.82 4.86 2.72
CA PHE A 67 -0.19 3.62 3.14
C PHE A 67 -1.17 2.76 3.92
N GLN A 68 -1.21 1.47 3.58
CA GLN A 68 -2.05 0.48 4.28
C GLN A 68 -1.18 -0.72 4.62
N ASP A 69 -1.38 -1.29 5.81
CA ASP A 69 -0.86 -2.62 6.12
C ASP A 69 -1.99 -3.55 6.56
N TYR A 70 -1.76 -4.83 6.42
CA TYR A 70 -2.72 -5.87 6.79
C TYR A 70 -2.03 -7.20 7.08
N ALA A 71 -2.72 -8.04 7.87
CA ALA A 71 -2.33 -9.43 8.05
C ALA A 71 -2.72 -10.23 6.79
N PRO A 72 -1.78 -10.84 6.04
CA PRO A 72 -2.12 -11.57 4.82
C PRO A 72 -3.10 -12.72 5.04
N SER A 73 -3.08 -13.35 6.21
CA SER A 73 -4.02 -14.41 6.58
C SER A 73 -5.48 -13.95 6.71
N ALA A 74 -5.71 -12.65 6.83
CA ALA A 74 -7.05 -12.05 6.88
C ALA A 74 -7.59 -11.64 5.50
N GLU A 75 -6.79 -11.81 4.44
CA GLU A 75 -7.12 -11.44 3.08
C GLU A 75 -7.06 -12.63 2.13
N GLU A 76 -7.74 -12.53 0.97
CA GLU A 76 -7.75 -13.57 -0.05
C GLU A 76 -6.33 -14.00 -0.47
N VAL A 77 -5.41 -13.05 -0.57
CA VAL A 77 -4.02 -13.34 -0.96
C VAL A 77 -3.36 -14.39 -0.08
N GLY A 78 -3.71 -14.44 1.21
CA GLY A 78 -3.20 -15.45 2.14
C GLY A 78 -3.61 -16.89 1.83
N THR A 79 -4.61 -17.10 0.97
CA THR A 79 -5.00 -18.44 0.49
C THR A 79 -4.21 -18.89 -0.75
N HIS A 80 -3.44 -17.99 -1.36
CA HIS A 80 -2.73 -18.22 -2.62
C HIS A 80 -1.24 -18.43 -2.46
N TYR A 81 -0.70 -18.31 -1.26
CA TYR A 81 0.70 -18.60 -0.95
C TYR A 81 0.86 -19.08 0.49
N GLU A 82 2.01 -19.63 0.82
CA GLU A 82 2.31 -20.03 2.20
C GLU A 82 2.63 -18.82 3.06
N VAL A 83 1.65 -18.38 3.86
CA VAL A 83 1.83 -17.29 4.83
C VAL A 83 2.76 -17.76 5.95
N ARG A 84 3.77 -16.96 6.23
CA ARG A 84 4.75 -17.23 7.29
C ARG A 84 4.50 -16.32 8.50
N PRO A 85 4.85 -16.78 9.70
CA PRO A 85 4.90 -15.88 10.86
C PRO A 85 5.79 -14.67 10.56
N GLY A 86 5.31 -13.47 10.86
CA GLY A 86 6.03 -12.24 10.57
C GLY A 86 5.79 -11.64 9.18
N ASP A 87 4.89 -12.22 8.38
CA ASP A 87 4.43 -11.60 7.13
C ASP A 87 3.52 -10.41 7.40
N LEU A 88 3.79 -9.30 6.75
CA LEU A 88 2.93 -8.12 6.73
C LEU A 88 2.65 -7.74 5.28
N GLY A 89 1.37 -7.70 4.90
CA GLY A 89 0.94 -7.19 3.60
C GLY A 89 0.93 -5.66 3.62
N VAL A 90 1.34 -5.02 2.53
CA VAL A 90 1.26 -3.57 2.39
C VAL A 90 0.73 -3.16 1.03
N HIS A 91 -0.04 -2.05 1.03
CA HIS A 91 -0.42 -1.31 -0.16
C HIS A 91 0.03 0.14 0.00
N PHE A 92 0.47 0.77 -1.07
CA PHE A 92 0.72 2.21 -1.06
C PHE A 92 0.36 2.84 -2.40
N MET A 93 -0.13 4.06 -2.34
CA MET A 93 -0.45 4.88 -3.51
C MET A 93 0.19 6.26 -3.31
N LEU A 94 0.99 6.67 -4.29
CA LEU A 94 1.62 8.00 -4.27
C LEU A 94 0.65 9.06 -4.82
N ALA A 95 0.74 10.26 -4.27
CA ALA A 95 0.07 11.43 -4.85
C ALA A 95 0.57 11.69 -6.28
N GLU A 96 -0.28 12.30 -7.08
CA GLU A 96 0.15 12.78 -8.38
C GLU A 96 1.25 13.83 -8.21
N ALA A 97 2.39 13.59 -8.86
CA ALA A 97 3.49 14.53 -8.84
C ALA A 97 3.22 15.68 -9.81
N THR A 98 3.07 16.89 -9.29
CA THR A 98 3.00 18.12 -10.10
C THR A 98 4.36 18.46 -10.70
N THR A 99 5.45 18.00 -10.08
CA THR A 99 6.83 18.17 -10.54
C THR A 99 7.60 16.89 -10.26
N ALA A 100 8.33 16.39 -11.25
CA ALA A 100 9.19 15.22 -11.08
C ALA A 100 10.29 15.52 -10.05
N ARG A 101 10.37 14.67 -9.03
CA ARG A 101 11.41 14.76 -7.98
C ARG A 101 12.22 13.46 -8.01
N PRO A 102 13.44 13.45 -8.59
CA PRO A 102 14.28 12.26 -8.60
C PRO A 102 14.49 11.70 -7.20
N GLY A 103 14.31 10.37 -7.05
CA GLY A 103 14.48 9.70 -5.78
C GLY A 103 13.35 9.86 -4.76
N PHE A 104 12.32 10.66 -5.04
CA PHE A 104 11.24 10.92 -4.09
C PHE A 104 10.48 9.64 -3.72
N THR A 105 10.05 8.87 -4.72
CA THR A 105 9.36 7.59 -4.49
C THR A 105 10.21 6.63 -3.64
N ALA A 106 11.50 6.49 -3.99
CA ALA A 106 12.41 5.64 -3.23
C ALA A 106 12.57 6.12 -1.79
N GLY A 107 12.60 7.43 -1.56
CA GLY A 107 12.67 8.03 -0.22
C GLY A 107 11.42 7.77 0.61
N VAL A 108 10.23 7.87 0.02
CA VAL A 108 8.96 7.55 0.70
C VAL A 108 8.92 6.07 1.06
N VAL A 109 9.28 5.18 0.13
CA VAL A 109 9.26 3.74 0.40
C VAL A 109 10.33 3.36 1.44
N ALA A 110 11.51 3.94 1.40
CA ALA A 110 12.53 3.72 2.42
C ALA A 110 12.03 4.12 3.82
N PHE A 111 11.39 5.28 3.93
CA PHE A 111 10.74 5.72 5.17
C PHE A 111 9.68 4.72 5.65
N LEU A 112 8.82 4.23 4.75
CA LEU A 112 7.79 3.25 5.09
C LEU A 112 8.39 1.93 5.56
N MET A 113 9.41 1.42 4.87
CA MET A 113 10.07 0.16 5.24
C MET A 113 10.82 0.29 6.57
N GLU A 114 11.43 1.43 6.85
CA GLU A 114 12.02 1.70 8.17
C GLU A 114 10.96 1.62 9.28
N ARG A 115 9.78 2.21 9.06
CA ARG A 115 8.66 2.16 10.01
C ARG A 115 8.10 0.76 10.19
N VAL A 116 7.90 0.04 9.09
CA VAL A 116 7.41 -1.34 9.11
C VAL A 116 8.38 -2.26 9.87
N PHE A 117 9.67 -2.18 9.55
CA PHE A 117 10.67 -3.03 10.20
C PHE A 117 11.13 -2.52 11.57
N ALA A 118 10.63 -1.38 12.05
CA ALA A 118 10.79 -0.97 13.43
C ALA A 118 10.09 -1.95 14.41
N ASP A 119 9.01 -2.60 13.96
CA ASP A 119 8.40 -3.72 14.67
C ASP A 119 9.24 -4.98 14.47
N PRO A 120 9.88 -5.53 15.53
CA PRO A 120 10.70 -6.73 15.40
C PRO A 120 9.90 -7.99 15.03
N ALA A 121 8.58 -7.97 15.21
CA ALA A 121 7.71 -9.08 14.80
C ALA A 121 7.54 -9.17 13.29
N VAL A 122 7.76 -8.09 12.53
CA VAL A 122 7.69 -8.10 11.07
C VAL A 122 9.00 -8.64 10.51
N LEU A 123 8.91 -9.80 9.85
CA LEU A 123 10.06 -10.49 9.27
C LEU A 123 10.10 -10.39 7.75
N ARG A 124 8.95 -10.17 7.12
CA ARG A 124 8.82 -10.11 5.66
C ARG A 124 7.63 -9.24 5.26
N VAL A 125 7.85 -8.34 4.31
CA VAL A 125 6.80 -7.55 3.67
C VAL A 125 6.34 -8.25 2.41
N VAL A 126 5.02 -8.32 2.22
CA VAL A 126 4.38 -8.93 1.06
C VAL A 126 3.61 -7.85 0.30
N VAL A 127 3.79 -7.78 -1.00
CA VAL A 127 3.01 -6.93 -1.89
C VAL A 127 2.38 -7.75 -3.01
N GLU A 128 1.25 -7.29 -3.52
CA GLU A 128 0.50 -8.02 -4.54
C GLU A 128 -0.10 -7.06 -5.59
N PRO A 129 0.76 -6.23 -6.26
CA PRO A 129 0.27 -5.34 -7.29
C PRO A 129 -0.42 -6.11 -8.42
N ASP A 130 -1.37 -5.46 -9.09
CA ASP A 130 -1.99 -6.02 -10.29
C ASP A 130 -0.89 -6.38 -11.30
N ALA A 131 -0.89 -7.64 -11.76
CA ALA A 131 0.14 -8.13 -12.66
C ALA A 131 0.15 -7.40 -14.01
N ARG A 132 -0.96 -6.73 -14.37
CA ARG A 132 -1.08 -5.91 -15.59
C ARG A 132 -0.49 -4.51 -15.41
N ASN A 133 -0.20 -4.10 -14.18
CA ASN A 133 0.40 -2.81 -13.87
C ASN A 133 1.93 -2.91 -13.95
N ASP A 134 2.47 -2.82 -15.17
CA ASP A 134 3.91 -2.97 -15.42
C ASP A 134 4.76 -1.96 -14.62
N LYS A 135 4.25 -0.75 -14.41
CA LYS A 135 4.95 0.29 -13.64
C LYS A 135 5.11 -0.09 -12.17
N ALA A 136 4.04 -0.63 -11.57
CA ALA A 136 4.06 -1.06 -10.17
C ALA A 136 4.97 -2.29 -10.01
N VAL A 137 4.88 -3.27 -10.90
CA VAL A 137 5.74 -4.46 -10.88
C VAL A 137 7.22 -4.08 -11.05
N ALA A 138 7.53 -3.19 -11.99
CA ALA A 138 8.90 -2.69 -12.19
C ALA A 138 9.40 -1.92 -10.95
N LEU A 139 8.53 -1.13 -10.30
CA LEU A 139 8.87 -0.39 -9.10
C LEU A 139 9.23 -1.32 -7.94
N VAL A 140 8.40 -2.32 -7.62
CA VAL A 140 8.69 -3.24 -6.51
C VAL A 140 9.97 -4.04 -6.76
N ARG A 141 10.24 -4.45 -7.99
CA ARG A 141 11.51 -5.08 -8.35
C ARG A 141 12.70 -4.16 -8.09
N ARG A 142 12.60 -2.91 -8.51
CA ARG A 142 13.63 -1.88 -8.33
C ARG A 142 13.89 -1.54 -6.86
N LEU A 143 12.86 -1.68 -6.03
CA LEU A 143 12.94 -1.47 -4.57
C LEU A 143 13.53 -2.68 -3.82
N GLY A 144 13.93 -3.73 -4.51
CA GLY A 144 14.60 -4.90 -3.93
C GLY A 144 13.66 -6.03 -3.52
N PHE A 145 12.37 -5.96 -3.87
CA PHE A 145 11.46 -7.09 -3.66
C PHE A 145 11.81 -8.23 -4.60
N GLU A 146 11.78 -9.45 -4.07
CA GLU A 146 11.90 -10.67 -4.86
C GLU A 146 10.52 -11.05 -5.41
N LEU A 147 10.43 -11.18 -6.74
CA LEU A 147 9.17 -11.58 -7.39
C LEU A 147 8.87 -13.05 -7.13
N GLY A 148 7.65 -13.32 -6.70
CA GLY A 148 7.07 -14.65 -6.59
C GLY A 148 6.17 -14.98 -7.79
N PRO A 149 5.25 -15.95 -7.62
CA PRO A 149 4.30 -16.30 -8.68
C PRO A 149 3.25 -15.20 -8.90
N VAL A 150 2.67 -15.21 -10.10
CA VAL A 150 1.41 -14.50 -10.35
C VAL A 150 0.27 -15.41 -9.89
N VAL A 151 -0.65 -14.87 -9.10
CA VAL A 151 -1.82 -15.58 -8.59
C VAL A 151 -3.11 -14.89 -9.06
N GLU A 152 -4.16 -15.69 -9.25
CA GLU A 152 -5.47 -15.19 -9.66
C GLU A 152 -6.32 -14.91 -8.42
N LEU A 153 -6.41 -13.63 -8.04
CA LEU A 153 -7.35 -13.18 -7.02
C LEU A 153 -8.73 -12.96 -7.67
N SER A 154 -9.78 -12.95 -6.85
CA SER A 154 -11.15 -12.71 -7.33
C SER A 154 -11.31 -11.36 -8.04
N THR A 155 -10.46 -10.38 -7.70
CA THR A 155 -10.51 -9.00 -8.24
C THR A 155 -9.48 -8.72 -9.33
N LYS A 156 -8.35 -9.46 -9.36
CA LYS A 156 -7.23 -9.19 -10.26
C LYS A 156 -6.26 -10.35 -10.35
N PRO A 157 -5.50 -10.48 -11.46
CA PRO A 157 -4.24 -11.22 -11.44
C PRO A 157 -3.23 -10.43 -10.63
N ALA A 158 -2.61 -11.02 -9.63
CA ALA A 158 -1.70 -10.34 -8.72
C ALA A 158 -0.27 -10.89 -8.82
N GLN A 159 0.70 -9.99 -8.96
CA GLN A 159 2.12 -10.32 -8.88
C GLN A 159 2.54 -10.31 -7.43
N LEU A 160 2.76 -11.47 -6.84
CA LEU A 160 3.34 -11.56 -5.50
C LEU A 160 4.80 -11.11 -5.52
N ALA A 161 5.19 -10.35 -4.51
CA ALA A 161 6.58 -9.99 -4.30
C ALA A 161 6.86 -9.84 -2.80
N PHE A 162 8.08 -10.12 -2.40
CA PHE A 162 8.48 -10.27 -1.00
C PHE A 162 9.76 -9.48 -0.70
N LEU A 163 9.77 -8.81 0.44
CA LEU A 163 10.96 -8.15 0.97
C LEU A 163 11.24 -8.68 2.38
N ALA A 164 12.31 -9.45 2.52
CA ALA A 164 12.74 -9.95 3.82
C ALA A 164 13.32 -8.80 4.67
N ARG A 165 13.17 -8.92 5.99
CA ARG A 165 13.84 -8.01 6.94
C ARG A 165 15.32 -7.95 6.60
N PRO A 166 15.90 -6.74 6.45
CA PRO A 166 17.33 -6.60 6.27
C PRO A 166 18.11 -7.27 7.41
N ARG A 167 19.16 -7.99 7.08
CA ARG A 167 20.08 -8.52 8.08
C ARG A 167 20.93 -7.35 8.61
N GLY A 168 20.91 -7.15 9.91
CA GLY A 168 21.74 -6.15 10.57
C GLY A 168 23.23 -6.49 10.48
#